data_f45857a166a34b8ed5c467a6165c6673
#
_entry.id   f45857a166a34b8ed5c467a6165c6673
#
_cell.length_a   1.000
_cell.length_b   1.000
_cell.length_c   1.000
_cell.angle_alpha   90.00
_cell.angle_beta   90.00
_cell.angle_gamma   90.00
#
_symmetry.space_group_name_H-M   'P 1'
#
loop_
_entity.id
_entity.type
_entity.pdbx_description
1 polymer ?
#
loop_
_entity_poly.entity_id
_entity_poly.type
_entity_poly.pdbx_seq_one_letter_code
_entity_poly.pdbx_strand_id
1 'polypeptide(L)'
;MAKTALITGILGQDGPYLANFLLKKGYKVYGLIRRYSNPNFSNPDYVGVTDQVDFVEGDMNDEASLLNLIRTLHPNEVYNLAAQSFVKSSFDQAKLTTEVNSLGPLYLLNAIKFFSPTTRFYQASTSEMFGLQHTNGYQDEKTPF
;
A
#
# COMPACT_ATOMS: atom_id res chain seq x y z
N MET A 1 6.23 -11.26 -20.81
CA MET A 1 5.37 -10.12 -20.40
C MET A 1 6.04 -9.38 -19.25
N ALA A 2 5.89 -8.05 -19.18
CA ALA A 2 6.38 -7.28 -18.04
C ALA A 2 5.65 -7.72 -16.76
N LYS A 3 6.37 -7.78 -15.63
CA LYS A 3 5.73 -8.00 -14.34
C LYS A 3 4.85 -6.80 -13.98
N THR A 4 3.78 -7.05 -13.25
CA THR A 4 2.83 -6.04 -12.79
C THR A 4 2.91 -5.88 -11.27
N ALA A 5 2.86 -4.63 -10.79
CA ALA A 5 2.81 -4.31 -9.38
C ALA A 5 1.64 -3.38 -9.07
N LEU A 6 0.93 -3.64 -7.98
CA LEU A 6 -0.06 -2.74 -7.41
C LEU A 6 0.53 -2.10 -6.15
N ILE A 7 0.48 -0.76 -6.07
CA ILE A 7 0.93 -0.01 -4.90
C ILE A 7 -0.28 0.71 -4.30
N THR A 8 -0.63 0.40 -3.06
CA THR A 8 -1.55 1.22 -2.29
C THR A 8 -0.78 2.33 -1.58
N GLY A 9 -1.43 3.45 -1.28
CA GLY A 9 -0.71 4.61 -0.70
C GLY A 9 0.24 5.31 -1.68
N ILE A 10 -0.01 5.15 -2.98
CA ILE A 10 0.84 5.68 -4.07
C ILE A 10 1.03 7.21 -4.01
N LEU A 11 0.08 7.96 -3.47
CA LEU A 11 0.16 9.42 -3.33
C LEU A 11 0.92 9.86 -2.06
N GLY A 12 1.33 8.91 -1.21
CA GLY A 12 2.14 9.17 -0.01
C GLY A 12 3.59 9.52 -0.35
N GLN A 13 4.47 9.50 0.66
CA GLN A 13 5.89 9.81 0.46
C GLN A 13 6.62 8.65 -0.25
N ASP A 14 6.47 7.43 0.24
CA ASP A 14 7.26 6.27 -0.24
C ASP A 14 6.72 5.69 -1.56
N GLY A 15 5.39 5.82 -1.79
CA GLY A 15 4.73 5.23 -2.97
C GLY A 15 5.37 5.61 -4.30
N PRO A 16 5.59 6.91 -4.59
CA PRO A 16 6.18 7.34 -5.86
C PRO A 16 7.63 6.88 -6.04
N TYR A 17 8.43 6.84 -4.96
CA TYR A 17 9.81 6.33 -5.02
C TYR A 17 9.84 4.83 -5.35
N LEU A 18 8.94 4.05 -4.72
CA LEU A 18 8.80 2.64 -5.04
C LEU A 18 8.32 2.44 -6.49
N ALA A 19 7.36 3.26 -6.94
CA ALA A 19 6.90 3.22 -8.33
C ALA A 19 8.05 3.48 -9.30
N ASN A 20 8.85 4.54 -9.08
CA ASN A 20 10.02 4.85 -9.91
C ASN A 20 11.03 3.69 -9.94
N PHE A 21 11.29 3.08 -8.80
CA PHE A 21 12.18 1.92 -8.71
C PHE A 21 11.66 0.72 -9.53
N LEU A 22 10.37 0.42 -9.44
CA LEU A 22 9.74 -0.69 -10.16
C LEU A 22 9.66 -0.41 -11.67
N LEU A 23 9.31 0.81 -12.07
CA LEU A 23 9.31 1.26 -13.47
C LEU A 23 10.69 1.09 -14.12
N LYS A 24 11.77 1.51 -13.43
CA LYS A 24 13.14 1.30 -13.89
C LYS A 24 13.54 -0.19 -14.02
N LYS A 25 12.86 -1.07 -13.30
CA LYS A 25 13.03 -2.53 -13.43
C LYS A 25 12.13 -3.15 -14.51
N GLY A 26 11.39 -2.35 -15.27
CA GLY A 26 10.51 -2.81 -16.34
C GLY A 26 9.17 -3.37 -15.87
N TYR A 27 8.73 -3.02 -14.66
CA TYR A 27 7.38 -3.35 -14.21
C TYR A 27 6.35 -2.41 -14.84
N LYS A 28 5.16 -2.93 -15.06
CA LYS A 28 3.96 -2.12 -15.20
C LYS A 28 3.42 -1.84 -13.79
N VAL A 29 3.28 -0.56 -13.44
CA VAL A 29 2.89 -0.14 -12.09
C VAL A 29 1.48 0.41 -12.08
N TYR A 30 0.65 -0.14 -11.20
CA TYR A 30 -0.66 0.38 -10.86
C TYR A 30 -0.62 1.06 -9.51
N GLY A 31 -1.21 2.25 -9.41
CA GLY A 31 -1.32 3.01 -8.17
C GLY A 31 -2.76 3.10 -7.69
N LEU A 32 -3.06 2.53 -6.51
CA LEU A 32 -4.39 2.66 -5.92
C LEU A 32 -4.60 4.07 -5.37
N ILE A 33 -5.63 4.74 -5.86
CA ILE A 33 -6.08 6.04 -5.36
C ILE A 33 -7.54 5.96 -4.93
N ARG A 34 -7.87 6.69 -3.87
CA ARG A 34 -9.27 6.87 -3.50
C ARG A 34 -9.92 7.86 -4.47
N ARG A 35 -11.21 7.69 -4.71
CA ARG A 35 -11.97 8.64 -5.49
C ARG A 35 -12.12 9.95 -4.75
N TYR A 36 -11.39 10.96 -5.19
CA TYR A 36 -11.48 12.33 -4.71
C TYR A 36 -11.87 13.29 -5.84
N SER A 37 -12.55 14.38 -5.50
CA SER A 37 -12.82 15.44 -6.47
C SER A 37 -11.54 16.13 -6.97
N ASN A 38 -10.48 16.13 -6.16
CA ASN A 38 -9.19 16.72 -6.49
C ASN A 38 -8.07 15.93 -5.78
N PRO A 39 -7.58 14.82 -6.34
CA PRO A 39 -6.47 14.08 -5.78
C PRO A 39 -5.16 14.88 -5.87
N ASN A 40 -4.35 14.79 -4.83
CA ASN A 40 -3.06 15.49 -4.78
C ASN A 40 -1.94 14.64 -5.38
N PHE A 41 -1.48 15.00 -6.56
CA PHE A 41 -0.39 14.32 -7.27
C PHE A 41 1.01 14.94 -7.02
N SER A 42 1.16 15.88 -6.09
CA SER A 42 2.43 16.59 -5.87
C SER A 42 3.62 15.66 -5.62
N ASN A 43 3.44 14.55 -4.90
CA ASN A 43 4.53 13.60 -4.67
C ASN A 43 4.88 12.77 -5.93
N PRO A 44 3.92 12.16 -6.67
CA PRO A 44 4.20 11.55 -7.97
C PRO A 44 4.82 12.50 -8.98
N ASP A 45 4.36 13.75 -9.05
CA ASP A 45 4.89 14.79 -9.95
C ASP A 45 6.34 15.13 -9.57
N TYR A 46 6.63 15.29 -8.28
CA TYR A 46 7.98 15.56 -7.81
C TYR A 46 8.97 14.46 -8.18
N VAL A 47 8.55 13.21 -8.11
CA VAL A 47 9.38 12.05 -8.49
C VAL A 47 9.40 11.83 -10.01
N GLY A 48 8.45 12.43 -10.75
CA GLY A 48 8.36 12.32 -12.22
C GLY A 48 7.76 11.00 -12.70
N VAL A 49 6.80 10.44 -11.96
CA VAL A 49 6.19 9.15 -12.29
C VAL A 49 4.71 9.22 -12.65
N THR A 50 4.09 10.40 -12.55
CA THR A 50 2.65 10.59 -12.75
C THR A 50 2.17 10.04 -14.10
N ASP A 51 2.88 10.30 -15.18
CA ASP A 51 2.51 9.85 -16.53
C ASP A 51 2.90 8.40 -16.83
N GLN A 52 3.57 7.73 -15.90
CA GLN A 52 4.10 6.37 -16.07
C GLN A 52 3.36 5.32 -15.23
N VAL A 53 2.55 5.77 -14.26
CA VAL A 53 1.76 4.93 -13.36
C VAL A 53 0.32 4.90 -13.83
N ASP A 54 -0.26 3.71 -13.97
CA ASP A 54 -1.69 3.55 -14.21
C ASP A 54 -2.45 3.71 -12.89
N PHE A 55 -3.07 4.86 -12.66
CA PHE A 55 -3.87 5.07 -11.46
C PHE A 55 -5.22 4.37 -11.57
N VAL A 56 -5.55 3.61 -10.52
CA VAL A 56 -6.79 2.82 -10.42
C VAL A 56 -7.57 3.22 -9.16
N GLU A 57 -8.90 3.31 -9.29
CA GLU A 57 -9.76 3.70 -8.17
C GLU A 57 -10.04 2.51 -7.25
N GLY A 58 -10.05 2.77 -5.93
CA GLY A 58 -10.46 1.85 -4.87
C GLY A 58 -10.19 2.44 -3.50
N ASP A 59 -10.75 1.83 -2.46
CA ASP A 59 -10.59 2.29 -1.08
C ASP A 59 -10.23 1.10 -0.18
N MET A 60 -9.28 1.31 0.75
CA MET A 60 -8.90 0.30 1.75
C MET A 60 -10.07 -0.08 2.67
N ASN A 61 -11.09 0.76 2.77
CA ASN A 61 -12.30 0.51 3.55
C ASN A 61 -13.41 -0.17 2.73
N ASP A 62 -13.23 -0.34 1.43
CA ASP A 62 -14.21 -0.97 0.54
C ASP A 62 -13.69 -2.32 0.02
N GLU A 63 -14.11 -3.40 0.70
CA GLU A 63 -13.76 -4.76 0.33
C GLU A 63 -14.11 -5.08 -1.14
N ALA A 64 -15.28 -4.64 -1.61
CA ALA A 64 -15.73 -4.94 -2.95
C ALA A 64 -14.84 -4.29 -4.02
N SER A 65 -14.38 -3.06 -3.80
CA SER A 65 -13.47 -2.37 -4.72
C SER A 65 -12.12 -3.08 -4.80
N LEU A 66 -11.55 -3.47 -3.65
CA LEU A 66 -10.27 -4.18 -3.59
C LEU A 66 -10.36 -5.58 -4.23
N LEU A 67 -11.44 -6.29 -3.99
CA LEU A 67 -11.71 -7.60 -4.56
C LEU A 67 -11.81 -7.53 -6.10
N ASN A 68 -12.57 -6.57 -6.62
CA ASN A 68 -12.67 -6.33 -8.05
C ASN A 68 -11.34 -5.94 -8.68
N LEU A 69 -10.55 -5.11 -7.99
CA LEU A 69 -9.25 -4.67 -8.45
C LEU A 69 -8.27 -5.85 -8.61
N ILE A 70 -8.11 -6.68 -7.59
CA ILE A 70 -7.23 -7.86 -7.64
C ILE A 70 -7.72 -8.86 -8.71
N ARG A 71 -9.03 -9.07 -8.79
CA ARG A 71 -9.64 -9.94 -9.81
C ARG A 71 -9.39 -9.46 -11.23
N THR A 72 -9.33 -8.15 -11.45
CA THR A 72 -9.14 -7.57 -12.79
C THR A 72 -7.67 -7.49 -13.17
N LEU A 73 -6.81 -7.09 -12.24
CA LEU A 73 -5.40 -6.83 -12.52
C LEU A 73 -4.52 -8.07 -12.47
N HIS A 74 -4.86 -9.07 -11.62
CA HIS A 74 -4.00 -10.22 -11.34
C HIS A 74 -2.52 -9.81 -11.17
N PRO A 75 -2.19 -8.89 -10.24
CA PRO A 75 -0.84 -8.35 -10.16
C PRO A 75 0.15 -9.42 -9.71
N ASN A 76 1.39 -9.37 -10.20
CA ASN A 76 2.43 -10.26 -9.70
C ASN A 76 2.85 -9.92 -8.27
N GLU A 77 2.77 -8.64 -7.91
CA GLU A 77 3.18 -8.13 -6.61
C GLU A 77 2.21 -7.05 -6.14
N VAL A 78 1.88 -7.06 -4.84
CA VAL A 78 1.10 -6.01 -4.16
C VAL A 78 1.95 -5.44 -3.05
N TYR A 79 2.11 -4.12 -3.04
CA TYR A 79 2.80 -3.36 -2.02
C TYR A 79 1.79 -2.50 -1.27
N ASN A 80 1.46 -2.91 -0.05
CA ASN A 80 0.53 -2.17 0.79
C ASN A 80 1.27 -1.15 1.65
N LEU A 81 1.27 0.11 1.19
CA LEU A 81 1.82 1.26 1.91
C LEU A 81 0.71 2.17 2.45
N ALA A 82 -0.56 1.89 2.10
CA ALA A 82 -1.68 2.67 2.59
C ALA A 82 -1.90 2.44 4.08
N ALA A 83 -1.98 3.52 4.82
CA ALA A 83 -2.27 3.51 6.25
C ALA A 83 -2.89 4.83 6.70
N GLN A 84 -3.66 4.80 7.79
CA GLN A 84 -3.81 5.95 8.66
C GLN A 84 -2.59 5.97 9.59
N SER A 85 -1.59 6.82 9.27
CA SER A 85 -0.27 6.81 9.91
C SER A 85 -0.06 7.95 10.92
N PHE A 86 -1.01 8.89 11.04
CA PHE A 86 -0.90 9.99 11.98
C PHE A 86 -1.33 9.55 13.38
N VAL A 87 -0.34 9.36 14.27
CA VAL A 87 -0.53 8.76 15.60
C VAL A 87 -1.61 9.44 16.41
N LYS A 88 -1.63 10.78 16.48
CA LYS A 88 -2.65 11.50 17.26
C LYS A 88 -4.07 11.20 16.78
N SER A 89 -4.30 11.18 15.46
CA SER A 89 -5.62 10.87 14.90
C SER A 89 -6.06 9.43 15.17
N SER A 90 -5.13 8.50 15.44
CA SER A 90 -5.50 7.10 15.70
C SER A 90 -6.33 6.93 16.97
N PHE A 91 -6.16 7.81 17.96
CA PHE A 91 -6.95 7.82 19.18
C PHE A 91 -8.34 8.44 18.95
N ASP A 92 -8.40 9.54 18.21
CA ASP A 92 -9.67 10.25 17.95
C ASP A 92 -10.53 9.52 16.90
N GLN A 93 -9.88 8.80 15.98
CA GLN A 93 -10.47 8.09 14.85
C GLN A 93 -10.14 6.59 14.88
N ALA A 94 -10.29 5.95 16.05
CA ALA A 94 -9.91 4.56 16.26
C ALA A 94 -10.60 3.59 15.28
N LYS A 95 -11.88 3.85 14.95
CA LYS A 95 -12.63 3.06 13.96
C LYS A 95 -11.96 3.12 12.59
N LEU A 96 -11.74 4.33 12.06
CA LEU A 96 -11.09 4.53 10.76
C LEU A 96 -9.70 3.90 10.73
N THR A 97 -8.93 4.06 11.81
CA THR A 97 -7.59 3.48 11.93
C THR A 97 -7.65 1.95 11.85
N THR A 98 -8.60 1.33 12.53
CA THR A 98 -8.80 -0.14 12.48
C THR A 98 -9.23 -0.59 11.09
N GLU A 99 -10.18 0.10 10.47
CA GLU A 99 -10.68 -0.24 9.14
C GLU A 99 -9.57 -0.19 8.09
N VAL A 100 -8.80 0.91 8.06
CA VAL A 100 -7.71 1.08 7.07
C VAL A 100 -6.52 0.17 7.35
N ASN A 101 -6.07 0.09 8.62
CA ASN A 101 -4.78 -0.53 8.96
C ASN A 101 -4.90 -2.04 9.25
N SER A 102 -6.10 -2.54 9.56
CA SER A 102 -6.33 -3.96 9.87
C SER A 102 -7.23 -4.63 8.84
N LEU A 103 -8.44 -4.11 8.64
CA LEU A 103 -9.39 -4.73 7.71
C LEU A 103 -8.98 -4.54 6.24
N GLY A 104 -8.43 -3.38 5.87
CA GLY A 104 -7.94 -3.15 4.51
C GLY A 104 -6.91 -4.19 4.05
N PRO A 105 -5.82 -4.44 4.79
CA PRO A 105 -4.90 -5.55 4.49
C PRO A 105 -5.58 -6.92 4.44
N LEU A 106 -6.53 -7.21 5.34
CA LEU A 106 -7.28 -8.45 5.32
C LEU A 106 -8.08 -8.62 4.03
N TYR A 107 -8.76 -7.57 3.55
CA TYR A 107 -9.50 -7.59 2.28
C TYR A 107 -8.58 -7.84 1.08
N LEU A 108 -7.40 -7.20 1.04
CA LEU A 108 -6.41 -7.46 -0.01
C LEU A 108 -5.93 -8.92 0.03
N LEU A 109 -5.61 -9.45 1.20
CA LEU A 109 -5.16 -10.84 1.36
C LEU A 109 -6.23 -11.84 0.96
N ASN A 110 -7.49 -11.60 1.31
CA ASN A 110 -8.62 -12.41 0.87
C ASN A 110 -8.78 -12.36 -0.66
N ALA A 111 -8.75 -11.17 -1.25
CA ALA A 111 -8.83 -11.00 -2.69
C ALA A 111 -7.70 -11.74 -3.42
N ILE A 112 -6.47 -11.63 -2.94
CA ILE A 112 -5.31 -12.34 -3.47
C ILE A 112 -5.52 -13.85 -3.36
N LYS A 113 -5.90 -14.35 -2.20
CA LYS A 113 -6.13 -15.78 -1.96
C LYS A 113 -7.14 -16.38 -2.95
N PHE A 114 -8.21 -15.67 -3.26
CA PHE A 114 -9.28 -16.18 -4.12
C PHE A 114 -9.05 -15.97 -5.60
N PHE A 115 -8.42 -14.86 -6.00
CA PHE A 115 -8.35 -14.47 -7.42
C PHE A 115 -6.95 -14.48 -8.01
N SER A 116 -5.91 -14.34 -7.19
CA SER A 116 -4.52 -14.28 -7.68
C SER A 116 -3.53 -14.90 -6.68
N PRO A 117 -3.66 -16.20 -6.36
CA PRO A 117 -2.93 -16.84 -5.25
C PRO A 117 -1.42 -16.90 -5.45
N THR A 118 -0.92 -16.57 -6.63
CA THR A 118 0.53 -16.48 -6.92
C THR A 118 1.08 -15.08 -6.69
N THR A 119 0.23 -14.08 -6.40
CA THR A 119 0.64 -12.71 -6.09
C THR A 119 1.46 -12.69 -4.80
N ARG A 120 2.61 -12.03 -4.84
CA ARG A 120 3.39 -11.72 -3.63
C ARG A 120 2.87 -10.46 -2.98
N PHE A 121 2.64 -10.53 -1.68
CA PHE A 121 2.12 -9.42 -0.89
C PHE A 121 3.20 -8.90 0.05
N TYR A 122 3.43 -7.59 0.04
CA TYR A 122 4.28 -6.88 0.98
C TYR A 122 3.42 -5.93 1.82
N GLN A 123 3.56 -6.01 3.14
CA GLN A 123 2.96 -5.08 4.10
C GLN A 123 4.06 -4.20 4.67
N ALA A 124 3.96 -2.88 4.53
CA ALA A 124 4.92 -1.95 5.13
C ALA A 124 4.91 -2.03 6.66
N SER A 125 3.73 -2.30 7.23
CA SER A 125 3.55 -2.43 8.67
C SER A 125 3.91 -1.15 9.44
N THR A 126 4.39 -1.28 10.68
CA THR A 126 4.65 -0.14 11.54
C THR A 126 5.85 -0.40 12.47
N SER A 127 6.63 0.63 12.73
CA SER A 127 7.70 0.59 13.75
C SER A 127 7.15 0.46 15.18
N GLU A 128 5.89 0.82 15.40
CA GLU A 128 5.24 0.73 16.72
C GLU A 128 5.10 -0.73 17.24
N MET A 129 5.20 -1.72 16.33
CA MET A 129 5.16 -3.13 16.71
C MET A 129 6.33 -3.55 17.62
N PHE A 130 7.44 -2.81 17.60
CA PHE A 130 8.59 -3.07 18.47
C PHE A 130 8.42 -2.50 19.89
N GLY A 131 7.44 -1.62 20.11
CA GLY A 131 7.17 -1.01 21.41
C GLY A 131 8.39 -0.30 21.98
N LEU A 132 8.69 -0.56 23.26
CA LEU A 132 9.85 -0.02 23.95
C LEU A 132 11.08 -0.94 23.90
N GLN A 133 11.14 -1.88 22.99
CA GLN A 133 12.28 -2.80 22.83
C GLN A 133 13.51 -2.04 22.34
N HIS A 134 14.32 -1.62 23.28
CA HIS A 134 15.61 -0.96 23.04
C HIS A 134 16.75 -1.90 23.43
N THR A 135 17.04 -2.89 22.63
CA THR A 135 18.25 -3.69 22.80
C THR A 135 19.43 -2.92 22.21
N ASN A 136 20.29 -2.38 23.08
CA ASN A 136 21.52 -1.64 22.71
C ASN A 136 21.32 -0.43 21.77
N GLY A 137 20.12 0.16 21.73
CA GLY A 137 19.81 1.35 20.91
C GLY A 137 19.55 1.08 19.43
N TYR A 138 19.56 -0.17 18.98
CA TYR A 138 19.28 -0.57 17.60
C TYR A 138 18.21 -1.64 17.54
N GLN A 139 17.38 -1.57 16.49
CA GLN A 139 16.42 -2.60 16.13
C GLN A 139 16.87 -3.23 14.81
N ASP A 140 16.78 -4.56 14.71
CA ASP A 140 17.09 -5.34 13.52
C ASP A 140 16.05 -6.43 13.32
N GLU A 141 16.23 -7.29 12.31
CA GLU A 141 15.31 -8.37 11.96
C GLU A 141 15.21 -9.47 13.05
N LYS A 142 16.03 -9.42 14.10
CA LYS A 142 16.00 -10.35 15.24
C LYS A 142 15.35 -9.73 16.48
N THR A 143 15.05 -8.44 16.43
CA THR A 143 14.40 -7.74 17.53
C THR A 143 12.98 -8.28 17.71
N PRO A 144 12.58 -8.77 18.89
CA PRO A 144 11.23 -9.29 19.11
C PRO A 144 10.19 -8.16 19.08
N PHE A 145 8.95 -8.52 18.76
CA PHE A 145 7.77 -7.66 18.81
C PHE A 145 7.13 -7.68 20.18
#